data_d98873dffefed293eb47e3c5a849b914
#
_entry.id   d98873dffefed293eb47e3c5a849b914
#
_cell.length_a   1.000
_cell.length_b   1.000
_cell.length_c   1.000
_cell.angle_alpha   90.00
_cell.angle_beta   90.00
_cell.angle_gamma   90.00
#
_symmetry.space_group_name_H-M   'P 1'
#
loop_
_entity.id
_entity.type
_entity.pdbx_description
1 polymer ?
#
loop_
_entity_poly.entity_id
_entity_poly.type
_entity_poly.pdbx_seq_one_letter_code
_entity_poly.pdbx_strand_id
1 'polypeptide(L)'
;MKVLYRSSFLKDIKKLKSASTINLIQSAIENCKKADTISNIKNCEPLQSRGKFFKLKYGQYRFGIYIDKGTVEFLKFGTRQNFYNDFPPF
;
A
#
# COMPACT_ATOMS: atom_id res chain seq x y z
N MET A 1 -8.21 -4.78 -9.70
CA MET A 1 -7.87 -5.98 -8.90
C MET A 1 -8.67 -5.99 -7.61
N LYS A 2 -8.87 -7.15 -7.04
CA LYS A 2 -9.51 -7.28 -5.74
C LYS A 2 -8.59 -6.70 -4.66
N VAL A 3 -9.16 -6.03 -3.67
CA VAL A 3 -8.38 -5.40 -2.59
C VAL A 3 -8.79 -5.97 -1.25
N LEU A 4 -7.80 -6.34 -0.45
CA LEU A 4 -7.97 -6.82 0.91
C LEU A 4 -7.15 -5.93 1.85
N TYR A 5 -7.51 -5.92 3.12
CA TYR A 5 -6.85 -5.08 4.13
C TYR A 5 -6.45 -5.95 5.32
N ARG A 6 -5.17 -5.87 5.68
CA ARG A 6 -4.70 -6.56 6.88
C ARG A 6 -4.93 -5.67 8.10
N SER A 7 -5.08 -6.29 9.26
CA SER A 7 -5.34 -5.54 10.49
C SER A 7 -4.24 -4.54 10.81
N SER A 8 -2.99 -4.84 10.46
CA SER A 8 -1.87 -3.92 10.66
C SER A 8 -2.06 -2.62 9.87
N PHE A 9 -2.56 -2.72 8.63
CA PHE A 9 -2.85 -1.55 7.82
C PHE A 9 -4.02 -0.75 8.41
N LEU A 10 -5.06 -1.43 8.84
CA LEU A 10 -6.22 -0.77 9.45
C LEU A 10 -5.83 -0.04 10.72
N LYS A 11 -4.92 -0.60 11.52
CA LYS A 11 -4.41 0.07 12.71
C LYS A 11 -3.61 1.31 12.35
N ASP A 12 -2.81 1.24 11.28
CA ASP A 12 -2.00 2.38 10.86
C ASP A 12 -2.89 3.56 10.47
N ILE A 13 -3.98 3.32 9.75
CA ILE A 13 -4.83 4.40 9.25
C ILE A 13 -5.86 4.87 10.27
N LYS A 14 -6.17 4.07 11.27
CA LYS A 14 -7.17 4.42 12.28
C LYS A 14 -6.83 5.68 13.05
N LYS A 15 -5.55 5.96 13.21
CA LYS A 15 -5.06 7.11 13.98
C LYS A 15 -5.08 8.41 13.20
N LEU A 16 -5.33 8.35 11.89
CA LEU A 16 -5.22 9.52 11.02
C LEU A 16 -6.44 10.41 11.14
N LYS A 17 -6.18 11.71 11.20
CA LYS A 17 -7.23 12.73 11.31
C LYS A 17 -7.22 13.71 10.16
N SER A 18 -6.14 13.74 9.39
CA SER A 18 -6.00 14.68 8.28
C SER A 18 -6.87 14.23 7.10
N ALA A 19 -7.76 15.12 6.65
CA ALA A 19 -8.61 14.83 5.50
C ALA A 19 -7.79 14.59 4.23
N SER A 20 -6.72 15.36 4.05
CA SER A 20 -5.87 15.20 2.86
C SER A 20 -5.17 13.85 2.84
N THR A 21 -4.72 13.36 4.00
CA THR A 21 -4.09 12.04 4.08
C THR A 21 -5.11 10.93 3.83
N ILE A 22 -6.31 11.07 4.36
CA ILE A 22 -7.38 10.09 4.13
C ILE A 22 -7.74 10.04 2.65
N ASN A 23 -7.83 11.21 1.99
CA ASN A 23 -8.10 11.26 0.55
C ASN A 23 -7.01 10.58 -0.27
N LEU A 24 -5.76 10.76 0.14
CA LEU A 24 -4.62 10.13 -0.51
C LEU A 24 -4.72 8.60 -0.39
N ILE A 25 -5.09 8.10 0.78
CA ILE A 25 -5.25 6.67 1.00
C ILE A 25 -6.37 6.12 0.12
N GLN A 26 -7.50 6.83 0.06
CA GLN A 26 -8.63 6.43 -0.79
C GLN A 26 -8.22 6.37 -2.27
N SER A 27 -7.43 7.34 -2.72
CA SER A 27 -6.94 7.36 -4.10
C SER A 27 -6.05 6.15 -4.40
N ALA A 28 -5.16 5.82 -3.47
CA ALA A 28 -4.28 4.67 -3.64
C ALA A 28 -5.07 3.37 -3.74
N ILE A 29 -6.08 3.21 -2.90
CA ILE A 29 -6.94 2.03 -2.92
C ILE A 29 -7.71 1.95 -4.23
N GLU A 30 -8.28 3.07 -4.68
CA GLU A 30 -9.04 3.12 -5.93
C GLU A 30 -8.18 2.79 -7.13
N ASN A 31 -6.95 3.28 -7.17
CA ASN A 31 -6.03 2.97 -8.26
C ASN A 31 -5.76 1.46 -8.34
N CYS A 32 -5.64 0.80 -7.20
CA CYS A 32 -5.47 -0.65 -7.18
C CYS A 32 -6.72 -1.37 -7.66
N LYS A 33 -7.91 -0.91 -7.24
CA LYS A 33 -9.17 -1.52 -7.66
C LYS A 33 -9.38 -1.44 -9.16
N LYS A 34 -9.00 -0.31 -9.77
CA LYS A 34 -9.19 -0.08 -11.21
C LYS A 34 -8.17 -0.79 -12.07
N ALA A 35 -7.03 -1.15 -11.51
CA ALA A 35 -5.96 -1.77 -12.28
C ALA A 35 -6.31 -3.21 -12.64
N ASP A 36 -6.01 -3.61 -13.86
CA ASP A 36 -6.19 -4.98 -14.32
C ASP A 36 -4.94 -5.83 -14.07
N THR A 37 -3.78 -5.17 -14.09
CA THR A 37 -2.49 -5.84 -13.88
C THR A 37 -1.62 -4.99 -12.97
N ILE A 38 -0.55 -5.60 -12.47
CA ILE A 38 0.41 -4.90 -11.59
C ILE A 38 0.98 -3.66 -12.29
N SER A 39 1.28 -3.77 -13.58
CA SER A 39 1.88 -2.67 -14.33
C SER A 39 0.94 -1.46 -14.47
N ASN A 40 -0.35 -1.66 -14.27
CA ASN A 40 -1.33 -0.57 -14.34
C ASN A 40 -1.57 0.12 -12.98
N ILE A 41 -0.98 -0.39 -11.92
CA ILE A 41 -1.09 0.26 -10.61
C ILE A 41 -0.13 1.44 -10.57
N LYS A 42 -0.67 2.64 -10.33
CA LYS A 42 0.14 3.86 -10.29
C LYS A 42 1.06 3.87 -9.08
N ASN A 43 2.27 4.37 -9.26
CA ASN A 43 3.26 4.58 -8.19
C ASN A 43 3.71 3.30 -7.51
N CYS A 44 3.56 2.15 -8.17
CA CYS A 44 3.87 0.85 -7.61
C CYS A 44 5.27 0.42 -8.02
N GLU A 45 6.08 0.02 -7.04
CA GLU A 45 7.44 -0.46 -7.27
C GLU A 45 7.64 -1.78 -6.52
N PRO A 46 8.31 -2.76 -7.14
CA PRO A 46 8.60 -4.00 -6.44
C PRO A 46 9.66 -3.78 -5.35
N LEU A 47 9.58 -4.55 -4.29
CA LEU A 47 10.64 -4.61 -3.31
C LEU A 47 11.61 -5.68 -3.75
N GLN A 48 12.87 -5.30 -3.96
CA GLN A 48 13.88 -6.22 -4.46
C GLN A 48 13.99 -7.45 -3.58
N SER A 49 14.11 -8.61 -4.22
CA SER A 49 14.30 -9.89 -3.55
C SER A 49 13.16 -10.28 -2.61
N ARG A 50 11.99 -9.64 -2.74
CA ARG A 50 10.87 -9.91 -1.85
C ARG A 50 9.64 -10.46 -2.58
N GLY A 51 9.85 -11.05 -3.76
CA GLY A 51 8.79 -11.75 -4.47
C GLY A 51 7.58 -10.88 -4.75
N LYS A 52 6.49 -11.14 -4.06
CA LYS A 52 5.21 -10.49 -4.33
C LYS A 52 4.95 -9.26 -3.46
N PHE A 53 5.94 -8.78 -2.72
CA PHE A 53 5.82 -7.55 -1.94
C PHE A 53 6.16 -6.35 -2.82
N PHE A 54 5.33 -5.31 -2.71
CA PHE A 54 5.47 -4.07 -3.47
C PHE A 54 5.25 -2.89 -2.55
N LYS A 55 5.67 -1.72 -2.99
CA LYS A 55 5.39 -0.47 -2.28
C LYS A 55 4.70 0.50 -3.23
N LEU A 56 3.83 1.33 -2.64
CA LEU A 56 3.24 2.46 -3.36
C LEU A 56 3.86 3.73 -2.78
N LYS A 57 4.24 4.66 -3.65
CA LYS A 57 4.87 5.92 -3.25
C LYS A 57 3.92 7.07 -3.52
N TYR A 58 3.47 7.74 -2.46
CA TYR A 58 2.59 8.90 -2.55
C TYR A 58 3.17 10.02 -1.70
N GLY A 59 3.99 10.88 -2.34
CA GLY A 59 4.65 11.96 -1.63
C GLY A 59 5.57 11.42 -0.53
N GLN A 60 5.35 11.88 0.70
CA GLN A 60 6.14 11.40 1.85
C GLN A 60 5.60 10.12 2.46
N TYR A 61 4.53 9.58 1.90
CA TYR A 61 3.90 8.37 2.43
C TYR A 61 4.23 7.15 1.59
N ARG A 62 4.20 6.01 2.23
CA ARG A 62 4.45 4.71 1.59
C ARG A 62 3.39 3.71 2.03
N PHE A 63 2.96 2.88 1.07
CA PHE A 63 2.08 1.76 1.36
C PHE A 63 2.84 0.48 1.11
N GLY A 64 2.75 -0.48 2.02
CA GLY A 64 3.25 -1.82 1.80
C GLY A 64 2.11 -2.71 1.36
N ILE A 65 2.28 -3.38 0.24
CA ILE A 65 1.24 -4.24 -0.32
C ILE A 65 1.84 -5.58 -0.74
N TYR A 66 0.96 -6.57 -0.79
CA TYR A 66 1.28 -7.91 -1.28
C TYR A 66 0.31 -8.21 -2.42
N ILE A 67 0.86 -8.62 -3.57
CA ILE A 67 0.04 -8.88 -4.75
C ILE A 67 0.18 -10.33 -5.16
N ASP A 68 -0.93 -11.03 -5.26
CA ASP A 68 -0.96 -12.41 -5.68
C ASP A 68 -2.29 -12.73 -6.33
N LYS A 69 -2.25 -13.38 -7.48
CA LYS A 69 -3.43 -13.91 -8.18
C LYS A 69 -4.57 -12.91 -8.30
N GLY A 70 -4.25 -11.70 -8.77
CA GLY A 70 -5.26 -10.67 -8.99
C GLY A 70 -5.77 -9.99 -7.74
N THR A 71 -5.13 -10.19 -6.61
CA THR A 71 -5.53 -9.61 -5.33
C THR A 71 -4.39 -8.77 -4.78
N VAL A 72 -4.73 -7.55 -4.33
CA VAL A 72 -3.81 -6.63 -3.66
C VAL A 72 -4.21 -6.60 -2.19
N GLU A 73 -3.29 -6.96 -1.32
CA GLU A 73 -3.51 -6.87 0.12
C GLU A 73 -2.71 -5.71 0.69
N PHE A 74 -3.38 -4.76 1.34
CA PHE A 74 -2.71 -3.63 2.00
C PHE A 74 -2.24 -4.08 3.38
N LEU A 75 -0.94 -3.95 3.62
CA LEU A 75 -0.29 -4.46 4.84
C LEU A 75 0.13 -3.35 5.78
N LYS A 76 0.61 -2.23 5.25
CA LYS A 76 1.19 -1.18 6.06
C LYS A 76 1.05 0.17 5.39
N PHE A 77 0.90 1.22 6.21
CA PHE A 77 0.92 2.60 5.78
C PHE A 77 1.79 3.39 6.75
N GLY A 78 2.64 4.26 6.23
CA GLY A 78 3.47 5.10 7.08
C GLY A 78 4.21 6.14 6.29
N THR A 79 4.95 6.98 7.02
CA THR A 79 5.84 7.94 6.38
C THR A 79 7.04 7.23 5.81
N ARG A 80 7.71 7.88 4.87
CA ARG A 80 8.90 7.35 4.23
C ARG A 80 9.93 6.87 5.26
N GLN A 81 10.11 7.62 6.36
CA GLN A 81 11.10 7.27 7.36
C GLN A 81 10.73 6.03 8.17
N ASN A 82 9.45 5.90 8.51
CA ASN A 82 9.01 4.84 9.41
C ASN A 82 8.61 3.56 8.68
N PHE A 83 8.28 3.67 7.41
CA PHE A 83 7.79 2.55 6.62
C PHE A 83 8.76 1.37 6.61
N TYR A 84 10.03 1.64 6.38
CA TYR A 84 11.03 0.59 6.18
C TYR A 84 11.46 -0.09 7.47
N ASN A 85 11.02 0.41 8.62
CA ASN A 85 11.34 -0.24 9.89
C ASN A 85 10.61 -1.57 10.04
N ASP A 86 9.38 -1.65 9.52
CA ASP A 86 8.50 -2.79 9.74
C ASP A 86 8.13 -3.53 8.46
N PHE A 87 8.46 -3.01 7.31
CA PHE A 87 8.06 -3.60 6.05
C PHE A 87 9.26 -3.88 5.17
N PRO A 88 9.37 -5.06 4.52
CA PRO A 88 8.40 -6.17 4.53
C PRO A 88 8.34 -6.87 5.89
N PRO A 89 7.18 -7.48 6.24
CA PRO A 89 6.98 -8.12 7.53
C PRO A 89 7.60 -9.52 7.55
N PHE A 90 8.81 -9.63 8.02
CA PHE A 90 9.46 -10.94 8.20
C PHE A 90 10.61 -10.84 9.18
#